data_253491f119ff4bc891b06040868ce158
#
_entry.id   253491f119ff4bc891b06040868ce158
#
_cell.length_a   1.000
_cell.length_b   1.000
_cell.length_c   1.000
_cell.angle_alpha   90.00
_cell.angle_beta   90.00
_cell.angle_gamma   90.00
#
_symmetry.space_group_name_H-M   'P 1'
#
loop_
_entity.id
_entity.type
_entity.pdbx_description
1 polymer ?
#
loop_
_entity_poly.entity_id
_entity_poly.type
_entity_poly.pdbx_seq_one_letter_code
_entity_poly.pdbx_strand_id
1 'polypeptide(L)'
;MDEVALSRLDMALVLAYLIGVTGMGLWISRGIKSSRDFFLAGKTLPWWAVGMSLVVSDIGAKDMIGLAADGYRFGLVMMNFDLIGCVFPVLVAAFLFMPFLWMAGVYTVPEYLGRRYNAQVRTFFALIWALFMIGTVGVIFVSAAAMFKVLLGWEFWFSVGITAVLVGVYTTVGGLKAVVVTDTLSCIVLTLGAGLICVMGLIEVGGFGGLEQTVSQLDWAEHHFHLVLPADHPEFPWPAVLLGLGFVLGPAYWMGNQAIVQRTLGTRSQSQARASYVFCAMLKLVFPILLVLPGLIAVAMFHEELGDPSTWTEEMGDAANLLLPRMVARLLPTGIMGIVVGAFLAGVLSNLDSYINSASTLVVTDLYRPLVRGADDRHYLFVGRALVVVFLLAGAGVAYLSFPCSSPCMRRFRRS
;
A
#
# COMPACT_ATOMS: atom_id res chain seq x y z
N MET A 1 -25.60 -8.96 9.17
CA MET A 1 -24.52 -8.80 8.19
C MET A 1 -23.67 -10.04 8.30
N ASP A 2 -23.73 -10.91 7.28
CA ASP A 2 -23.02 -12.19 7.32
C ASP A 2 -21.53 -11.95 7.26
N GLU A 3 -20.82 -12.39 8.29
CA GLU A 3 -19.35 -12.41 8.33
C GLU A 3 -18.86 -13.32 7.20
N VAL A 4 -17.76 -12.93 6.55
CA VAL A 4 -17.10 -13.78 5.54
C VAL A 4 -16.58 -15.04 6.26
N ALA A 5 -17.35 -16.12 6.20
CA ALA A 5 -17.00 -17.38 6.87
C ALA A 5 -15.94 -18.11 6.05
N LEU A 6 -14.66 -17.90 6.39
CA LEU A 6 -13.55 -18.68 5.83
C LEU A 6 -13.65 -20.14 6.28
N SER A 7 -13.50 -21.07 5.34
CA SER A 7 -13.37 -22.48 5.66
C SER A 7 -12.08 -22.77 6.45
N ARG A 8 -12.01 -23.89 7.12
CA ARG A 8 -10.76 -24.31 7.82
C ARG A 8 -9.57 -24.41 6.86
N LEU A 9 -9.83 -24.81 5.62
CA LEU A 9 -8.79 -24.88 4.58
C LEU A 9 -8.30 -23.48 4.19
N ASP A 10 -9.22 -22.54 3.98
CA ASP A 10 -8.87 -21.15 3.64
C ASP A 10 -8.05 -20.50 4.76
N MET A 11 -8.47 -20.67 6.01
CA MET A 11 -7.73 -20.18 7.17
C MET A 11 -6.31 -20.79 7.25
N ALA A 12 -6.18 -22.09 7.00
CA ALA A 12 -4.87 -22.76 6.98
C ALA A 12 -3.98 -22.19 5.85
N LEU A 13 -4.54 -21.93 4.68
CA LEU A 13 -3.82 -21.35 3.54
C LEU A 13 -3.41 -19.90 3.80
N VAL A 14 -4.26 -19.07 4.40
CA VAL A 14 -3.92 -17.71 4.85
C VAL A 14 -2.73 -17.74 5.79
N LEU A 15 -2.78 -18.57 6.84
CA LEU A 15 -1.70 -18.70 7.80
C LEU A 15 -0.41 -19.23 7.15
N ALA A 16 -0.52 -20.25 6.30
CA ALA A 16 0.62 -20.80 5.56
C ALA A 16 1.28 -19.75 4.66
N TYR A 17 0.48 -18.92 3.99
CA TYR A 17 0.97 -17.83 3.16
C TYR A 17 1.71 -16.77 3.99
N LEU A 18 1.12 -16.28 5.08
CA LEU A 18 1.73 -15.28 5.97
C LEU A 18 3.04 -15.78 6.59
N ILE A 19 3.05 -17.05 7.05
CA ILE A 19 4.24 -17.70 7.60
C ILE A 19 5.29 -17.90 6.49
N GLY A 20 4.87 -18.27 5.28
CA GLY A 20 5.74 -18.47 4.12
C GLY A 20 6.45 -17.18 3.71
N VAL A 21 5.72 -16.06 3.61
CA VAL A 21 6.27 -14.72 3.32
C VAL A 21 7.26 -14.30 4.39
N THR A 22 6.89 -14.44 5.68
CA THR A 22 7.77 -14.13 6.80
C THR A 22 9.03 -15.00 6.80
N GLY A 23 8.88 -16.32 6.56
CA GLY A 23 9.98 -17.28 6.45
C GLY A 23 10.94 -16.96 5.29
N MET A 24 10.38 -16.54 4.13
CA MET A 24 11.17 -16.10 2.99
C MET A 24 11.99 -14.83 3.34
N GLY A 25 11.36 -13.84 3.97
CA GLY A 25 12.04 -12.63 4.45
C GLY A 25 13.21 -12.97 5.40
N LEU A 26 13.00 -13.90 6.35
CA LEU A 26 14.05 -14.38 7.26
C LEU A 26 15.16 -15.17 6.54
N TRP A 27 14.81 -15.97 5.55
CA TRP A 27 15.82 -16.71 4.78
C TRP A 27 16.76 -15.78 4.01
N ILE A 28 16.21 -14.73 3.40
CA ILE A 28 16.96 -13.71 2.66
C ILE A 28 17.84 -12.87 3.61
N SER A 29 17.40 -12.66 4.84
CA SER A 29 18.09 -11.84 5.83
C SER A 29 19.46 -12.41 6.25
N ARG A 30 19.71 -13.70 6.04
CA ARG A 30 20.98 -14.36 6.38
C ARG A 30 22.19 -13.75 5.68
N GLY A 31 21.99 -13.01 4.59
CA GLY A 31 23.05 -12.34 3.85
C GLY A 31 23.37 -10.91 4.30
N ILE A 32 22.68 -10.35 5.27
CA ILE A 32 22.80 -8.95 5.70
C ILE A 32 23.94 -8.81 6.73
N LYS A 33 25.06 -8.22 6.31
CA LYS A 33 26.27 -8.07 7.13
C LYS A 33 26.66 -6.62 7.39
N SER A 34 26.19 -5.67 6.59
CA SER A 34 26.54 -4.26 6.67
C SER A 34 25.32 -3.35 6.73
N SER A 35 25.51 -2.11 7.17
CA SER A 35 24.45 -1.09 7.14
C SER A 35 24.01 -0.79 5.70
N ARG A 36 24.93 -0.88 4.72
CA ARG A 36 24.61 -0.73 3.31
C ARG A 36 23.71 -1.87 2.79
N ASP A 37 23.94 -3.11 3.24
CA ASP A 37 23.09 -4.24 2.88
C ASP A 37 21.68 -4.05 3.46
N PHE A 38 21.60 -3.56 4.69
CA PHE A 38 20.34 -3.36 5.40
C PHE A 38 19.49 -2.22 4.79
N PHE A 39 20.11 -1.05 4.57
CA PHE A 39 19.39 0.14 4.12
C PHE A 39 19.21 0.22 2.61
N LEU A 40 20.14 -0.28 1.80
CA LEU A 40 20.13 -0.21 0.33
C LEU A 40 20.26 -1.57 -0.35
N ALA A 41 20.03 -2.68 0.37
CA ALA A 41 20.17 -4.04 -0.16
C ALA A 41 21.51 -4.27 -0.89
N GLY A 42 22.60 -3.62 -0.44
CA GLY A 42 23.91 -3.67 -1.07
C GLY A 42 23.97 -3.12 -2.50
N LYS A 43 22.93 -2.43 -2.97
CA LYS A 43 22.70 -2.03 -4.37
C LYS A 43 22.69 -3.23 -5.34
N THR A 44 21.99 -4.29 -4.95
CA THR A 44 21.93 -5.53 -5.76
C THR A 44 20.54 -5.82 -6.31
N LEU A 45 19.55 -4.97 -6.03
CA LEU A 45 18.17 -5.19 -6.43
C LEU A 45 17.98 -5.11 -7.95
N PRO A 46 17.29 -6.08 -8.58
CA PRO A 46 16.95 -6.01 -10.00
C PRO A 46 15.77 -5.07 -10.22
N TRP A 47 15.75 -4.39 -11.36
CA TRP A 47 14.75 -3.36 -11.70
C TRP A 47 13.31 -3.85 -11.65
N TRP A 48 13.05 -5.09 -12.09
CA TRP A 48 11.70 -5.66 -12.11
C TRP A 48 11.15 -5.93 -10.71
N ALA A 49 12.00 -6.43 -9.79
CA ALA A 49 11.57 -6.65 -8.40
C ALA A 49 11.31 -5.31 -7.69
N VAL A 50 12.15 -4.31 -7.93
CA VAL A 50 11.91 -2.95 -7.39
C VAL A 50 10.63 -2.36 -7.97
N GLY A 51 10.36 -2.52 -9.27
CA GLY A 51 9.13 -2.03 -9.89
C GLY A 51 7.87 -2.67 -9.29
N MET A 52 7.86 -3.98 -9.06
CA MET A 52 6.77 -4.68 -8.36
C MET A 52 6.63 -4.23 -6.91
N SER A 53 7.76 -4.07 -6.21
CA SER A 53 7.78 -3.58 -4.83
C SER A 53 7.24 -2.15 -4.72
N LEU A 54 7.54 -1.28 -5.68
CA LEU A 54 6.97 0.08 -5.75
C LEU A 54 5.43 0.05 -5.83
N VAL A 55 4.87 -0.84 -6.64
CA VAL A 55 3.41 -0.98 -6.80
C VAL A 55 2.76 -1.43 -5.49
N VAL A 56 3.24 -2.52 -4.89
CA VAL A 56 2.60 -3.10 -3.69
C VAL A 56 2.76 -2.19 -2.47
N SER A 57 3.86 -1.46 -2.38
CA SER A 57 4.08 -0.54 -1.25
C SER A 57 3.27 0.75 -1.34
N ASP A 58 2.69 1.02 -2.49
CA ASP A 58 1.72 2.09 -2.69
C ASP A 58 0.29 1.61 -2.36
N ILE A 59 0.00 0.33 -2.58
CA ILE A 59 -1.32 -0.25 -2.36
C ILE A 59 -1.45 -0.76 -0.92
N GLY A 60 -2.17 -0.01 -0.09
CA GLY A 60 -2.50 -0.42 1.29
C GLY A 60 -3.86 -1.11 1.41
N ALA A 61 -4.23 -1.50 2.64
CA ALA A 61 -5.56 -2.05 2.94
C ALA A 61 -6.68 -1.08 2.54
N LYS A 62 -6.47 0.21 2.78
CA LYS A 62 -7.42 1.25 2.43
C LYS A 62 -7.67 1.31 0.92
N ASP A 63 -6.61 1.16 0.12
CA ASP A 63 -6.74 1.25 -1.33
C ASP A 63 -7.46 0.02 -1.89
N MET A 64 -7.20 -1.17 -1.36
CA MET A 64 -7.88 -2.39 -1.79
C MET A 64 -9.39 -2.37 -1.50
N ILE A 65 -9.77 -2.04 -0.26
CA ILE A 65 -11.16 -2.02 0.17
C ILE A 65 -11.84 -0.73 -0.28
N GLY A 66 -11.16 0.40 -0.11
CA GLY A 66 -11.71 1.73 -0.37
C GLY A 66 -11.96 1.97 -1.86
N LEU A 67 -11.02 1.63 -2.75
CA LEU A 67 -11.20 1.84 -4.18
C LEU A 67 -12.31 0.98 -4.79
N ALA A 68 -12.57 -0.21 -4.23
CA ALA A 68 -13.75 -1.00 -4.62
C ALA A 68 -15.06 -0.34 -4.14
N ALA A 69 -15.10 0.16 -2.90
CA ALA A 69 -16.24 0.90 -2.38
C ALA A 69 -16.47 2.22 -3.13
N ASP A 70 -15.39 2.94 -3.43
CA ASP A 70 -15.45 4.19 -4.19
C ASP A 70 -15.76 3.94 -5.68
N GLY A 71 -15.34 2.79 -6.24
CA GLY A 71 -15.77 2.33 -7.56
C GLY A 71 -17.28 2.06 -7.65
N TYR A 72 -17.89 1.58 -6.56
CA TYR A 72 -19.35 1.49 -6.45
C TYR A 72 -20.00 2.87 -6.38
N ARG A 73 -19.42 3.82 -5.66
CA ARG A 73 -20.00 5.17 -5.45
C ARG A 73 -19.85 6.08 -6.66
N PHE A 74 -18.67 6.06 -7.30
CA PHE A 74 -18.27 7.07 -8.29
C PHE A 74 -17.89 6.49 -9.64
N GLY A 75 -17.78 5.18 -9.77
CA GLY A 75 -17.43 4.50 -11.02
C GLY A 75 -15.98 4.65 -11.43
N LEU A 76 -15.74 4.67 -12.74
CA LEU A 76 -14.40 4.62 -13.34
C LEU A 76 -13.54 5.87 -13.09
N VAL A 77 -14.13 7.01 -12.68
CA VAL A 77 -13.35 8.22 -12.34
C VAL A 77 -12.30 7.94 -11.27
N MET A 78 -12.54 6.98 -10.39
CA MET A 78 -11.61 6.56 -9.34
C MET A 78 -10.30 5.99 -9.88
N MET A 79 -10.27 5.50 -11.12
CA MET A 79 -9.02 5.05 -11.76
C MET A 79 -7.99 6.18 -11.91
N ASN A 80 -8.42 7.45 -11.89
CA ASN A 80 -7.51 8.60 -12.01
C ASN A 80 -6.55 8.75 -10.83
N PHE A 81 -6.85 8.18 -9.66
CA PHE A 81 -5.89 8.15 -8.56
C PHE A 81 -4.58 7.48 -8.98
N ASP A 82 -4.65 6.40 -9.75
CA ASP A 82 -3.48 5.73 -10.31
C ASP A 82 -3.06 6.30 -11.67
N LEU A 83 -3.97 6.51 -12.60
CA LEU A 83 -3.63 6.96 -13.96
C LEU A 83 -2.98 8.34 -13.97
N ILE A 84 -3.59 9.30 -13.30
CA ILE A 84 -3.08 10.69 -13.20
C ILE A 84 -2.14 10.84 -12.02
N GLY A 85 -2.50 10.30 -10.84
CA GLY A 85 -1.75 10.46 -9.61
C GLY A 85 -0.46 9.64 -9.52
N CYS A 86 -0.37 8.52 -10.25
CA CYS A 86 0.80 7.65 -10.22
C CYS A 86 1.55 7.60 -11.55
N VAL A 87 0.90 7.23 -12.66
CA VAL A 87 1.60 6.94 -13.93
C VAL A 87 2.41 8.14 -14.41
N PHE A 88 1.80 9.30 -14.51
CA PHE A 88 2.48 10.52 -14.96
C PHE A 88 3.61 10.94 -14.00
N PRO A 89 3.40 11.10 -12.69
CA PRO A 89 4.48 11.45 -11.75
C PRO A 89 5.60 10.42 -11.68
N VAL A 90 5.29 9.13 -11.78
CA VAL A 90 6.30 8.04 -11.81
C VAL A 90 7.20 8.18 -13.03
N LEU A 91 6.66 8.48 -14.21
CA LEU A 91 7.47 8.71 -15.41
C LEU A 91 8.33 9.97 -15.26
N VAL A 92 7.79 11.06 -14.75
CA VAL A 92 8.56 12.28 -14.43
C VAL A 92 9.69 11.96 -13.43
N ALA A 93 9.39 11.18 -12.38
CA ALA A 93 10.40 10.73 -11.42
C ALA A 93 11.51 9.90 -12.09
N ALA A 94 11.16 8.97 -12.99
CA ALA A 94 12.10 8.09 -13.69
C ALA A 94 13.13 8.86 -14.52
N PHE A 95 12.69 9.91 -15.21
CA PHE A 95 13.54 10.62 -16.18
C PHE A 95 14.19 11.89 -15.63
N LEU A 96 13.52 12.60 -14.72
CA LEU A 96 14.00 13.89 -14.22
C LEU A 96 14.66 13.80 -12.83
N PHE A 97 14.18 12.94 -11.91
CA PHE A 97 14.64 12.94 -10.51
C PHE A 97 15.56 11.79 -10.16
N MET A 98 15.22 10.56 -10.54
CA MET A 98 15.98 9.37 -10.18
C MET A 98 17.43 9.37 -10.68
N PRO A 99 17.74 9.85 -11.90
CA PRO A 99 19.12 9.94 -12.34
C PRO A 99 20.01 10.75 -11.41
N PHE A 100 19.53 11.90 -10.94
CA PHE A 100 20.28 12.78 -10.05
C PHE A 100 20.45 12.17 -8.66
N LEU A 101 19.37 11.61 -8.08
CA LEU A 101 19.42 10.99 -6.76
C LEU A 101 20.34 9.77 -6.75
N TRP A 102 20.25 8.93 -7.79
CA TRP A 102 21.11 7.74 -7.89
C TRP A 102 22.59 8.09 -8.06
N MET A 103 22.92 9.06 -8.95
CA MET A 103 24.29 9.54 -9.17
C MET A 103 24.88 10.24 -7.94
N ALA A 104 24.06 10.95 -7.18
CA ALA A 104 24.50 11.57 -5.93
C ALA A 104 24.97 10.54 -4.88
N GLY A 105 24.61 9.26 -5.03
CA GLY A 105 25.05 8.18 -4.15
C GLY A 105 24.52 8.31 -2.71
N VAL A 106 23.40 8.99 -2.54
CA VAL A 106 22.73 9.22 -1.24
C VAL A 106 21.92 8.02 -0.80
N TYR A 107 21.62 7.94 0.49
CA TYR A 107 20.72 6.97 1.08
C TYR A 107 19.28 7.51 1.20
N THR A 108 19.16 8.82 1.31
CA THR A 108 17.87 9.48 1.61
C THR A 108 17.70 10.76 0.80
N VAL A 109 16.44 11.17 0.62
CA VAL A 109 16.11 12.45 0.02
C VAL A 109 16.59 13.63 0.89
N PRO A 110 16.41 13.65 2.23
CA PRO A 110 17.00 14.67 3.08
C PRO A 110 18.52 14.79 2.96
N GLU A 111 19.27 13.68 2.80
CA GLU A 111 20.70 13.70 2.57
C GLU A 111 21.05 14.46 1.27
N TYR A 112 20.29 14.22 0.20
CA TYR A 112 20.46 14.95 -1.06
C TYR A 112 20.22 16.44 -0.90
N LEU A 113 19.14 16.82 -0.21
CA LEU A 113 18.83 18.22 0.09
C LEU A 113 19.91 18.87 0.95
N GLY A 114 20.45 18.13 1.91
CA GLY A 114 21.55 18.58 2.77
C GLY A 114 22.83 18.88 1.99
N ARG A 115 23.13 18.08 0.95
CA ARG A 115 24.28 18.32 0.07
C ARG A 115 24.06 19.51 -0.87
N ARG A 116 22.82 19.75 -1.29
CA ARG A 116 22.47 20.85 -2.19
C ARG A 116 22.35 22.20 -1.47
N TYR A 117 21.85 22.21 -0.24
CA TYR A 117 21.58 23.41 0.55
C TYR A 117 22.48 23.47 1.79
N ASN A 118 22.08 22.86 2.89
CA ASN A 118 22.84 22.83 4.14
C ASN A 118 22.34 21.75 5.11
N ALA A 119 23.05 21.57 6.22
CA ALA A 119 22.72 20.57 7.25
C ALA A 119 21.38 20.86 7.95
N GLN A 120 20.98 22.13 8.08
CA GLN A 120 19.72 22.51 8.74
C GLN A 120 18.53 22.03 7.91
N VAL A 121 18.56 22.21 6.58
CA VAL A 121 17.55 21.70 5.63
C VAL A 121 17.47 20.19 5.72
N ARG A 122 18.62 19.49 5.76
CA ARG A 122 18.65 18.03 5.94
C ARG A 122 17.92 17.59 7.20
N THR A 123 18.29 18.18 8.35
CA THR A 123 17.71 17.82 9.65
C THR A 123 16.22 18.16 9.70
N PHE A 124 15.81 19.31 9.19
CA PHE A 124 14.41 19.72 9.15
C PHE A 124 13.54 18.74 8.37
N PHE A 125 13.92 18.40 7.14
CA PHE A 125 13.18 17.45 6.33
C PHE A 125 13.24 16.02 6.90
N ALA A 126 14.35 15.62 7.50
CA ALA A 126 14.46 14.34 8.18
C ALA A 126 13.48 14.21 9.36
N LEU A 127 13.33 15.25 10.17
CA LEU A 127 12.38 15.27 11.29
C LEU A 127 10.93 15.22 10.80
N ILE A 128 10.57 16.04 9.80
CA ILE A 128 9.20 16.04 9.23
C ILE A 128 8.85 14.67 8.68
N TRP A 129 9.74 14.07 7.87
CA TRP A 129 9.50 12.75 7.30
C TRP A 129 9.44 11.65 8.36
N ALA A 130 10.29 11.70 9.40
CA ALA A 130 10.23 10.73 10.49
C ALA A 130 8.89 10.78 11.23
N LEU A 131 8.40 11.98 11.55
CA LEU A 131 7.09 12.17 12.19
C LEU A 131 5.94 11.72 11.28
N PHE A 132 5.99 12.08 10.00
CA PHE A 132 5.01 11.63 9.02
C PHE A 132 4.95 10.10 8.93
N MET A 133 6.12 9.45 8.90
CA MET A 133 6.19 7.97 8.82
C MET A 133 5.65 7.29 10.08
N ILE A 134 5.89 7.84 11.28
CA ILE A 134 5.28 7.32 12.52
C ILE A 134 3.75 7.39 12.43
N GLY A 135 3.22 8.54 12.01
CA GLY A 135 1.77 8.70 11.81
C GLY A 135 1.21 7.71 10.78
N THR A 136 1.88 7.57 9.64
CA THR A 136 1.49 6.64 8.58
C THR A 136 1.51 5.18 9.07
N VAL A 137 2.53 4.77 9.81
CA VAL A 137 2.61 3.42 10.42
C VAL A 137 1.40 3.17 11.33
N GLY A 138 1.00 4.18 12.13
CA GLY A 138 -0.21 4.07 12.97
C GLY A 138 -1.49 3.88 12.13
N VAL A 139 -1.66 4.65 11.06
CA VAL A 139 -2.80 4.51 10.13
C VAL A 139 -2.81 3.14 9.45
N ILE A 140 -1.63 2.64 9.05
CA ILE A 140 -1.50 1.30 8.45
C ILE A 140 -1.91 0.22 9.45
N PHE A 141 -1.51 0.32 10.73
CA PHE A 141 -1.97 -0.62 11.76
C PHE A 141 -3.49 -0.63 11.93
N VAL A 142 -4.12 0.54 11.95
CA VAL A 142 -5.59 0.65 12.04
C VAL A 142 -6.25 0.01 10.82
N SER A 143 -5.78 0.31 9.60
CA SER A 143 -6.31 -0.23 8.36
C SER A 143 -6.07 -1.74 8.25
N ALA A 144 -4.90 -2.23 8.67
CA ALA A 144 -4.60 -3.66 8.73
C ALA A 144 -5.53 -4.38 9.70
N ALA A 145 -5.70 -3.85 10.91
CA ALA A 145 -6.58 -4.45 11.90
C ALA A 145 -8.04 -4.49 11.45
N ALA A 146 -8.52 -3.43 10.77
CA ALA A 146 -9.85 -3.42 10.17
C ALA A 146 -10.00 -4.52 9.12
N MET A 147 -8.99 -4.70 8.24
CA MET A 147 -8.99 -5.75 7.23
C MET A 147 -8.94 -7.15 7.84
N PHE A 148 -8.09 -7.38 8.85
CA PHE A 148 -8.05 -8.67 9.57
C PHE A 148 -9.39 -8.99 10.24
N LYS A 149 -10.07 -7.98 10.80
CA LYS A 149 -11.39 -8.18 11.39
C LYS A 149 -12.41 -8.60 10.34
N VAL A 150 -12.47 -7.87 9.22
CA VAL A 150 -13.44 -8.13 8.15
C VAL A 150 -13.23 -9.50 7.53
N LEU A 151 -11.97 -9.90 7.28
CA LEU A 151 -11.65 -11.13 6.58
C LEU A 151 -11.50 -12.35 7.50
N LEU A 152 -11.01 -12.16 8.73
CA LEU A 152 -10.67 -13.25 9.64
C LEU A 152 -11.48 -13.22 10.96
N GLY A 153 -12.27 -12.19 11.21
CA GLY A 153 -12.98 -12.01 12.47
C GLY A 153 -12.08 -11.71 13.67
N TRP A 154 -10.81 -11.35 13.45
CA TRP A 154 -9.86 -11.14 14.53
C TRP A 154 -10.10 -9.82 15.26
N GLU A 155 -9.86 -9.85 16.57
CA GLU A 155 -9.95 -8.69 17.43
C GLU A 155 -8.85 -7.67 17.10
N PHE A 156 -9.14 -6.37 17.29
CA PHE A 156 -8.28 -5.27 16.87
C PHE A 156 -6.84 -5.38 17.40
N TRP A 157 -6.68 -5.52 18.71
CA TRP A 157 -5.34 -5.56 19.34
C TRP A 157 -4.57 -6.82 19.03
N PHE A 158 -5.27 -7.94 18.87
CA PHE A 158 -4.66 -9.17 18.39
C PHE A 158 -4.12 -9.00 16.97
N SER A 159 -4.89 -8.35 16.10
CA SER A 159 -4.48 -8.03 14.72
C SER A 159 -3.28 -7.09 14.68
N VAL A 160 -3.26 -6.03 15.48
CA VAL A 160 -2.10 -5.12 15.61
C VAL A 160 -0.88 -5.88 16.13
N GLY A 161 -1.04 -6.71 17.16
CA GLY A 161 0.05 -7.49 17.76
C GLY A 161 0.67 -8.49 16.78
N ILE A 162 -0.17 -9.29 16.09
CA ILE A 162 0.31 -10.27 15.10
C ILE A 162 1.00 -9.58 13.91
N THR A 163 0.43 -8.47 13.43
CA THR A 163 1.03 -7.65 12.36
C THR A 163 2.40 -7.13 12.78
N ALA A 164 2.52 -6.56 13.98
CA ALA A 164 3.79 -6.04 14.50
C ALA A 164 4.85 -7.15 14.62
N VAL A 165 4.46 -8.34 15.07
CA VAL A 165 5.38 -9.48 15.20
C VAL A 165 5.81 -9.98 13.81
N LEU A 166 4.87 -10.25 12.90
CA LEU A 166 5.17 -10.76 11.57
C LEU A 166 6.11 -9.81 10.80
N VAL A 167 5.73 -8.53 10.72
CA VAL A 167 6.54 -7.52 10.02
C VAL A 167 7.84 -7.24 10.75
N GLY A 168 7.78 -7.08 12.07
CA GLY A 168 8.93 -6.74 12.89
C GLY A 168 10.06 -7.75 12.80
N VAL A 169 9.72 -9.05 12.79
CA VAL A 169 10.71 -10.13 12.77
C VAL A 169 11.55 -10.10 11.49
N TYR A 170 10.94 -10.12 10.31
CA TYR A 170 11.74 -10.16 9.08
C TYR A 170 12.33 -8.81 8.68
N THR A 171 11.65 -7.69 8.97
CA THR A 171 12.15 -6.34 8.63
C THR A 171 13.35 -5.97 9.49
N THR A 172 13.31 -6.27 10.79
CA THR A 172 14.43 -6.00 11.71
C THR A 172 15.71 -6.74 11.29
N VAL A 173 15.60 -7.94 10.75
CA VAL A 173 16.77 -8.75 10.37
C VAL A 173 17.16 -8.53 8.91
N GLY A 174 16.17 -8.43 8.04
CA GLY A 174 16.35 -8.50 6.59
C GLY A 174 16.45 -7.16 5.87
N GLY A 175 16.00 -6.06 6.47
CA GLY A 175 16.05 -4.72 5.86
C GLY A 175 15.42 -4.68 4.47
N LEU A 176 15.87 -3.73 3.64
CA LEU A 176 15.29 -3.46 2.32
C LEU A 176 15.27 -4.67 1.37
N LYS A 177 16.25 -5.57 1.46
CA LYS A 177 16.31 -6.73 0.55
C LYS A 177 15.17 -7.72 0.83
N ALA A 178 14.88 -7.97 2.10
CA ALA A 178 13.76 -8.83 2.48
C ALA A 178 12.43 -8.20 2.05
N VAL A 179 12.24 -6.90 2.33
CA VAL A 179 11.07 -6.12 1.92
C VAL A 179 10.80 -6.28 0.41
N VAL A 180 11.77 -5.96 -0.46
CA VAL A 180 11.56 -5.99 -1.92
C VAL A 180 11.24 -7.39 -2.44
N VAL A 181 11.79 -8.44 -1.85
CA VAL A 181 11.50 -9.82 -2.30
C VAL A 181 10.13 -10.30 -1.84
N THR A 182 9.74 -9.99 -0.60
CA THR A 182 8.39 -10.30 -0.11
C THR A 182 7.33 -9.51 -0.88
N ASP A 183 7.59 -8.24 -1.18
CA ASP A 183 6.74 -7.38 -2.02
C ASP A 183 6.55 -7.95 -3.42
N THR A 184 7.62 -8.46 -4.02
CA THR A 184 7.56 -9.06 -5.37
C THR A 184 6.60 -10.24 -5.42
N LEU A 185 6.67 -11.14 -4.42
CA LEU A 185 5.75 -12.26 -4.31
C LEU A 185 4.32 -11.77 -4.10
N SER A 186 4.14 -10.83 -3.17
CA SER A 186 2.83 -10.25 -2.87
C SER A 186 2.22 -9.56 -4.09
N CYS A 187 3.02 -8.85 -4.90
CA CYS A 187 2.58 -8.22 -6.15
C CYS A 187 2.00 -9.24 -7.14
N ILE A 188 2.69 -10.36 -7.35
CA ILE A 188 2.26 -11.40 -8.28
C ILE A 188 0.93 -12.01 -7.81
N VAL A 189 0.86 -12.45 -6.54
CA VAL A 189 -0.34 -13.12 -6.01
C VAL A 189 -1.52 -12.14 -5.92
N LEU A 190 -1.28 -10.88 -5.53
CA LEU A 190 -2.29 -9.83 -5.51
C LEU A 190 -2.87 -9.57 -6.90
N THR A 191 -2.00 -9.42 -7.91
CA THR A 191 -2.41 -9.17 -9.30
C THR A 191 -3.27 -10.33 -9.83
N LEU A 192 -2.85 -11.57 -9.59
CA LEU A 192 -3.60 -12.75 -10.01
C LEU A 192 -4.93 -12.87 -9.26
N GLY A 193 -4.94 -12.63 -7.94
CA GLY A 193 -6.14 -12.68 -7.12
C GLY A 193 -7.18 -11.62 -7.51
N ALA A 194 -6.75 -10.36 -7.64
CA ALA A 194 -7.62 -9.28 -8.06
C ALA A 194 -8.13 -9.49 -9.50
N GLY A 195 -7.26 -9.96 -10.40
CA GLY A 195 -7.66 -10.33 -11.76
C GLY A 195 -8.72 -11.43 -11.79
N LEU A 196 -8.58 -12.45 -10.93
CA LEU A 196 -9.56 -13.53 -10.81
C LEU A 196 -10.93 -13.01 -10.33
N ILE A 197 -10.94 -12.10 -9.34
CA ILE A 197 -12.18 -11.46 -8.86
C ILE A 197 -12.86 -10.69 -9.99
N CYS A 198 -12.11 -9.91 -10.78
CA CYS A 198 -12.64 -9.19 -11.92
C CYS A 198 -13.25 -10.13 -12.99
N VAL A 199 -12.52 -11.20 -13.33
CA VAL A 199 -12.99 -12.16 -14.35
C VAL A 199 -14.23 -12.90 -13.87
N MET A 200 -14.20 -13.45 -12.65
CA MET A 200 -15.37 -14.18 -12.12
C MET A 200 -16.56 -13.27 -11.89
N GLY A 201 -16.32 -12.05 -11.40
CA GLY A 201 -17.38 -11.05 -11.24
C GLY A 201 -18.01 -10.64 -12.58
N LEU A 202 -17.21 -10.44 -13.62
CA LEU A 202 -17.73 -10.17 -14.96
C LEU A 202 -18.55 -11.35 -15.51
N ILE A 203 -18.12 -12.58 -15.31
CA ILE A 203 -18.89 -13.76 -15.73
C ILE A 203 -20.24 -13.80 -15.01
N GLU A 204 -20.28 -13.53 -13.70
CA GLU A 204 -21.50 -13.54 -12.88
C GLU A 204 -22.53 -12.51 -13.37
N VAL A 205 -22.09 -11.31 -13.81
CA VAL A 205 -22.98 -10.22 -14.26
C VAL A 205 -23.28 -10.27 -15.75
N GLY A 206 -22.88 -11.32 -16.48
CA GLY A 206 -23.15 -11.46 -17.91
C GLY A 206 -22.15 -10.73 -18.82
N GLY A 207 -20.91 -10.55 -18.37
CA GLY A 207 -19.82 -9.89 -19.09
C GLY A 207 -19.95 -8.37 -19.07
N PHE A 208 -19.17 -7.70 -19.90
CA PHE A 208 -19.23 -6.23 -20.02
C PHE A 208 -20.61 -5.74 -20.51
N GLY A 209 -21.29 -6.49 -21.37
CA GLY A 209 -22.63 -6.14 -21.86
C GLY A 209 -23.67 -6.19 -20.74
N GLY A 210 -23.65 -7.21 -19.89
CA GLY A 210 -24.55 -7.30 -18.74
C GLY A 210 -24.27 -6.23 -17.69
N LEU A 211 -22.98 -5.95 -17.44
CA LEU A 211 -22.56 -4.87 -16.56
C LEU A 211 -23.06 -3.51 -17.04
N GLU A 212 -22.85 -3.18 -18.32
CA GLU A 212 -23.29 -1.93 -18.93
C GLU A 212 -24.80 -1.79 -18.90
N GLN A 213 -25.53 -2.86 -19.27
CA GLN A 213 -26.98 -2.87 -19.26
C GLN A 213 -27.55 -2.61 -17.87
N THR A 214 -27.00 -3.24 -16.83
CA THR A 214 -27.50 -3.06 -15.46
C THR A 214 -27.19 -1.67 -14.92
N VAL A 215 -25.95 -1.21 -15.07
CA VAL A 215 -25.52 0.09 -14.53
C VAL A 215 -26.22 1.24 -15.25
N SER A 216 -26.42 1.16 -16.59
CA SER A 216 -27.07 2.21 -17.39
C SER A 216 -28.57 2.38 -17.07
N GLN A 217 -29.20 1.42 -16.40
CA GLN A 217 -30.60 1.51 -15.97
C GLN A 217 -30.77 2.26 -14.64
N LEU A 218 -29.64 2.57 -13.95
CA LEU A 218 -29.64 3.24 -12.67
C LEU A 218 -29.36 4.74 -12.83
N ASP A 219 -30.37 5.57 -12.60
CA ASP A 219 -30.28 7.03 -12.75
C ASP A 219 -29.12 7.66 -11.97
N TRP A 220 -28.83 7.13 -10.76
CA TRP A 220 -27.72 7.60 -9.93
C TRP A 220 -26.34 7.18 -10.45
N ALA A 221 -26.26 6.22 -11.36
CA ALA A 221 -25.02 5.70 -11.91
C ALA A 221 -24.68 6.23 -13.31
N GLU A 222 -25.33 7.30 -13.78
CA GLU A 222 -25.16 7.88 -15.11
C GLU A 222 -23.69 8.14 -15.48
N HIS A 223 -22.89 8.56 -14.50
CA HIS A 223 -21.48 8.92 -14.72
C HIS A 223 -20.48 7.78 -14.45
N HIS A 224 -20.95 6.59 -14.07
CA HIS A 224 -20.06 5.51 -13.60
C HIS A 224 -19.09 4.99 -14.68
N PHE A 225 -19.41 5.10 -15.95
CA PHE A 225 -18.51 4.74 -17.06
C PHE A 225 -17.61 5.88 -17.54
N HIS A 226 -17.70 7.08 -16.94
CA HIS A 226 -16.88 8.21 -17.33
C HIS A 226 -15.57 8.25 -16.53
N LEU A 227 -14.43 8.27 -17.24
CA LEU A 227 -13.12 8.51 -16.62
C LEU A 227 -12.89 9.97 -16.27
N VAL A 228 -13.50 10.88 -17.03
CA VAL A 228 -13.34 12.32 -16.87
C VAL A 228 -14.71 12.92 -16.62
N LEU A 229 -14.88 13.56 -15.47
CA LEU A 229 -16.10 14.23 -15.08
C LEU A 229 -16.03 15.73 -15.42
N PRO A 230 -17.18 16.41 -15.59
CA PRO A 230 -17.24 17.84 -15.91
C PRO A 230 -16.43 18.71 -14.94
N ALA A 231 -16.05 19.92 -15.40
CA ALA A 231 -15.25 20.85 -14.60
C ALA A 231 -15.99 21.42 -13.38
N ASP A 232 -17.31 21.35 -13.37
CA ASP A 232 -18.22 21.79 -12.32
C ASP A 232 -18.73 20.63 -11.43
N HIS A 233 -18.23 19.40 -11.64
CA HIS A 233 -18.60 18.26 -10.83
C HIS A 233 -18.20 18.49 -9.35
N PRO A 234 -19.11 18.27 -8.35
CA PRO A 234 -18.88 18.69 -6.97
C PRO A 234 -17.70 18.01 -6.29
N GLU A 235 -17.40 16.74 -6.61
CA GLU A 235 -16.38 15.95 -5.91
C GLU A 235 -15.11 15.75 -6.77
N PHE A 236 -15.24 15.47 -8.06
CA PHE A 236 -14.13 15.13 -8.95
C PHE A 236 -14.12 15.99 -10.23
N PRO A 237 -14.06 17.33 -10.13
CA PRO A 237 -13.89 18.18 -11.32
C PRO A 237 -12.55 17.89 -11.98
N TRP A 238 -12.53 17.61 -13.30
CA TRP A 238 -11.30 17.20 -13.99
C TRP A 238 -10.10 18.14 -13.80
N PRO A 239 -10.26 19.49 -13.68
CA PRO A 239 -9.08 20.35 -13.45
C PRO A 239 -8.44 20.11 -12.10
N ALA A 240 -9.24 19.91 -11.03
CA ALA A 240 -8.72 19.61 -9.70
C ALA A 240 -8.08 18.23 -9.63
N VAL A 241 -8.67 17.22 -10.29
CA VAL A 241 -8.09 15.89 -10.42
C VAL A 241 -6.74 15.95 -11.12
N LEU A 242 -6.67 16.60 -12.29
CA LEU A 242 -5.44 16.72 -13.06
C LEU A 242 -4.34 17.49 -12.32
N LEU A 243 -4.66 18.68 -11.83
CA LEU A 243 -3.68 19.55 -11.17
C LEU A 243 -3.31 19.03 -9.78
N GLY A 244 -4.29 18.62 -8.99
CA GLY A 244 -4.10 18.13 -7.62
C GLY A 244 -3.32 16.80 -7.58
N LEU A 245 -3.79 15.79 -8.31
CA LEU A 245 -3.12 14.48 -8.33
C LEU A 245 -1.85 14.50 -9.19
N GLY A 246 -1.92 15.01 -10.41
CA GLY A 246 -0.81 14.92 -11.37
C GLY A 246 0.37 15.82 -11.04
N PHE A 247 0.13 17.03 -10.54
CA PHE A 247 1.19 18.04 -10.38
C PHE A 247 1.54 18.36 -8.91
N VAL A 248 0.69 18.02 -7.94
CA VAL A 248 0.95 18.31 -6.53
C VAL A 248 1.19 17.01 -5.74
N LEU A 249 0.17 16.17 -5.58
CA LEU A 249 0.24 14.98 -4.73
C LEU A 249 1.16 13.91 -5.32
N GLY A 250 0.99 13.57 -6.60
CA GLY A 250 1.79 12.53 -7.25
C GLY A 250 3.29 12.83 -7.22
N PRO A 251 3.75 14.00 -7.66
CA PRO A 251 5.17 14.36 -7.57
C PRO A 251 5.70 14.35 -6.13
N ALA A 252 4.96 14.90 -5.16
CA ALA A 252 5.36 14.89 -3.76
C ALA A 252 5.56 13.46 -3.23
N TYR A 253 4.67 12.55 -3.62
CA TYR A 253 4.72 11.15 -3.21
C TYR A 253 5.84 10.38 -3.93
N TRP A 254 5.85 10.37 -5.26
CA TRP A 254 6.77 9.53 -6.05
C TRP A 254 8.22 10.01 -6.07
N MET A 255 8.47 11.28 -5.79
CA MET A 255 9.82 11.89 -5.80
C MET A 255 10.33 12.21 -4.40
N GLY A 256 9.45 12.44 -3.43
CA GLY A 256 9.79 12.88 -2.07
C GLY A 256 9.65 11.81 -1.00
N ASN A 257 8.76 10.84 -1.17
CA ASN A 257 8.54 9.81 -0.17
C ASN A 257 9.73 8.84 -0.07
N GLN A 258 10.38 8.82 1.09
CA GLN A 258 11.54 7.96 1.34
C GLN A 258 11.24 6.48 1.16
N ALA A 259 10.03 6.00 1.52
CA ALA A 259 9.65 4.61 1.37
C ALA A 259 9.66 4.17 -0.11
N ILE A 260 9.32 5.07 -1.02
CA ILE A 260 9.34 4.83 -2.47
C ILE A 260 10.77 4.97 -3.03
N VAL A 261 11.42 6.10 -2.75
CA VAL A 261 12.73 6.44 -3.33
C VAL A 261 13.83 5.47 -2.91
N GLN A 262 13.86 5.04 -1.66
CA GLN A 262 14.93 4.22 -1.08
C GLN A 262 15.18 2.92 -1.83
N ARG A 263 14.12 2.21 -2.24
CA ARG A 263 14.26 0.92 -2.93
C ARG A 263 14.84 1.08 -4.32
N THR A 264 14.55 2.18 -4.99
CA THR A 264 15.12 2.52 -6.29
C THR A 264 16.62 2.84 -6.17
N LEU A 265 17.04 3.49 -5.09
CA LEU A 265 18.45 3.72 -4.77
C LEU A 265 19.22 2.42 -4.48
N GLY A 266 18.51 1.34 -4.13
CA GLY A 266 19.05 -0.01 -3.93
C GLY A 266 19.33 -0.79 -5.23
N THR A 267 19.05 -0.23 -6.40
CA THR A 267 19.31 -0.87 -7.71
C THR A 267 20.79 -0.86 -8.08
N ARG A 268 21.18 -1.76 -9.02
CA ARG A 268 22.59 -1.95 -9.43
C ARG A 268 23.15 -0.79 -10.24
N SER A 269 22.31 -0.08 -11.00
CA SER A 269 22.73 1.01 -11.88
C SER A 269 21.64 2.06 -12.02
N GLN A 270 22.02 3.26 -12.46
CA GLN A 270 21.10 4.34 -12.78
C GLN A 270 20.05 3.92 -13.82
N SER A 271 20.44 3.16 -14.84
CA SER A 271 19.51 2.66 -15.85
C SER A 271 18.48 1.68 -15.25
N GLN A 272 18.89 0.82 -14.31
CA GLN A 272 17.96 -0.05 -13.59
C GLN A 272 17.03 0.73 -12.64
N ALA A 273 17.52 1.80 -12.01
CA ALA A 273 16.70 2.70 -11.21
C ALA A 273 15.58 3.34 -12.06
N ARG A 274 15.92 3.83 -13.25
CA ARG A 274 14.93 4.35 -14.21
C ARG A 274 13.96 3.26 -14.68
N ALA A 275 14.50 2.10 -15.08
CA ALA A 275 13.70 0.97 -15.55
C ALA A 275 12.68 0.49 -14.49
N SER A 276 13.03 0.53 -13.20
CA SER A 276 12.10 0.13 -12.12
C SER A 276 10.89 1.06 -12.02
N TYR A 277 11.09 2.36 -12.19
CA TYR A 277 9.98 3.33 -12.22
C TYR A 277 9.12 3.17 -13.49
N VAL A 278 9.74 3.02 -14.67
CA VAL A 278 9.01 2.79 -15.91
C VAL A 278 8.17 1.51 -15.82
N PHE A 279 8.74 0.44 -15.28
CA PHE A 279 8.00 -0.82 -15.09
C PHE A 279 6.87 -0.67 -14.05
N CYS A 280 7.10 0.08 -12.97
CA CYS A 280 6.04 0.45 -12.03
C CYS A 280 4.90 1.19 -12.74
N ALA A 281 5.21 2.19 -13.58
CA ALA A 281 4.21 2.93 -14.35
C ALA A 281 3.41 2.00 -15.28
N MET A 282 4.06 1.02 -15.94
CA MET A 282 3.36 0.03 -16.78
C MET A 282 2.40 -0.84 -15.96
N LEU A 283 2.82 -1.30 -14.78
CA LEU A 283 1.94 -2.04 -13.88
C LEU A 283 0.78 -1.18 -13.38
N LYS A 284 1.04 0.09 -13.05
CA LYS A 284 0.05 1.07 -12.62
C LYS A 284 -0.96 1.48 -13.70
N LEU A 285 -0.80 1.08 -14.94
CA LEU A 285 -1.86 1.13 -15.97
C LEU A 285 -2.90 0.01 -15.80
N VAL A 286 -2.50 -1.12 -15.24
CA VAL A 286 -3.36 -2.30 -15.05
C VAL A 286 -4.06 -2.27 -13.68
N PHE A 287 -3.36 -1.85 -12.64
CA PHE A 287 -3.85 -1.89 -11.26
C PHE A 287 -5.17 -1.12 -11.02
N PRO A 288 -5.42 0.07 -11.61
CA PRO A 288 -6.71 0.75 -11.45
C PRO A 288 -7.89 -0.11 -11.91
N ILE A 289 -7.71 -0.87 -12.98
CA ILE A 289 -8.74 -1.81 -13.46
C ILE A 289 -8.99 -2.88 -12.39
N LEU A 290 -7.94 -3.44 -11.83
CA LEU A 290 -8.03 -4.50 -10.83
C LEU A 290 -8.65 -4.05 -9.49
N LEU A 291 -8.52 -2.77 -9.15
CA LEU A 291 -8.97 -2.23 -7.88
C LEU A 291 -10.35 -1.55 -7.95
N VAL A 292 -10.65 -0.87 -9.07
CA VAL A 292 -11.90 -0.10 -9.23
C VAL A 292 -13.00 -0.91 -9.93
N LEU A 293 -12.65 -1.74 -10.91
CA LEU A 293 -13.64 -2.57 -11.64
C LEU A 293 -14.45 -3.49 -10.72
N PRO A 294 -13.90 -4.11 -9.66
CA PRO A 294 -14.72 -4.83 -8.68
C PRO A 294 -15.83 -3.99 -8.08
N GLY A 295 -15.60 -2.69 -7.83
CA GLY A 295 -16.64 -1.78 -7.34
C GLY A 295 -17.76 -1.58 -8.35
N LEU A 296 -17.43 -1.41 -9.62
CA LEU A 296 -18.41 -1.29 -10.69
C LEU A 296 -19.20 -2.60 -10.89
N ILE A 297 -18.54 -3.76 -10.82
CA ILE A 297 -19.20 -5.07 -10.82
C ILE A 297 -20.13 -5.20 -9.61
N ALA A 298 -19.73 -4.70 -8.44
CA ALA A 298 -20.54 -4.72 -7.23
C ALA A 298 -21.80 -3.87 -7.39
N VAL A 299 -21.80 -2.79 -8.19
CA VAL A 299 -23.05 -2.08 -8.55
C VAL A 299 -24.04 -3.06 -9.19
N ALA A 300 -23.62 -3.82 -10.19
CA ALA A 300 -24.51 -4.78 -10.85
C ALA A 300 -24.95 -5.93 -9.94
N MET A 301 -24.11 -6.35 -8.97
CA MET A 301 -24.41 -7.46 -8.05
C MET A 301 -25.26 -7.08 -6.85
N PHE A 302 -25.16 -5.84 -6.36
CA PHE A 302 -25.67 -5.44 -5.04
C PHE A 302 -26.49 -4.15 -5.04
N HIS A 303 -26.84 -3.57 -6.23
CA HIS A 303 -27.63 -2.32 -6.29
C HIS A 303 -29.01 -2.45 -5.66
N GLU A 304 -29.63 -3.62 -5.68
CA GLU A 304 -30.93 -3.86 -5.02
C GLU A 304 -30.82 -3.82 -3.49
N GLU A 305 -29.66 -4.21 -2.93
CA GLU A 305 -29.41 -4.24 -1.48
C GLU A 305 -28.92 -2.88 -0.93
N LEU A 306 -27.98 -2.25 -1.66
CA LEU A 306 -27.30 -1.03 -1.21
C LEU A 306 -27.89 0.26 -1.77
N GLY A 307 -28.50 0.20 -2.95
CA GLY A 307 -29.13 1.36 -3.60
C GLY A 307 -28.18 2.50 -3.93
N ASP A 308 -28.75 3.70 -4.02
CA ASP A 308 -28.05 4.94 -4.35
C ASP A 308 -27.12 5.39 -3.20
N PRO A 309 -25.82 5.54 -3.45
CA PRO A 309 -24.85 6.01 -2.46
C PRO A 309 -25.16 7.36 -1.84
N SER A 310 -25.87 8.24 -2.53
CA SER A 310 -26.25 9.56 -1.99
C SER A 310 -27.24 9.47 -0.81
N THR A 311 -27.95 8.36 -0.70
CA THR A 311 -28.92 8.09 0.39
C THR A 311 -28.32 7.32 1.56
N TRP A 312 -27.04 6.95 1.49
CA TRP A 312 -26.43 6.10 2.50
C TRP A 312 -26.32 6.77 3.87
N THR A 313 -26.67 6.02 4.89
CA THR A 313 -26.31 6.32 6.28
C THR A 313 -24.84 5.95 6.53
N GLU A 314 -24.28 6.41 7.67
CA GLU A 314 -22.92 5.99 8.07
C GLU A 314 -22.77 4.45 8.10
N GLU A 315 -23.82 3.72 8.56
CA GLU A 315 -23.82 2.25 8.61
C GLU A 315 -23.78 1.62 7.21
N MET A 316 -24.45 2.21 6.24
CA MET A 316 -24.42 1.76 4.84
C MET A 316 -23.07 2.09 4.17
N GLY A 317 -22.49 3.24 4.48
CA GLY A 317 -21.15 3.60 4.05
C GLY A 317 -20.09 2.62 4.58
N ASP A 318 -20.23 2.18 5.83
CA ASP A 318 -19.39 1.13 6.41
C ASP A 318 -19.64 -0.23 5.72
N ALA A 319 -20.90 -0.53 5.36
CA ALA A 319 -21.23 -1.76 4.62
C ALA A 319 -20.62 -1.79 3.21
N ALA A 320 -20.44 -0.64 2.56
CA ALA A 320 -19.77 -0.55 1.26
C ALA A 320 -18.29 -0.95 1.35
N ASN A 321 -17.62 -0.71 2.46
CA ASN A 321 -16.26 -1.19 2.70
C ASN A 321 -16.17 -2.74 2.78
N LEU A 322 -17.31 -3.43 2.91
CA LEU A 322 -17.39 -4.89 2.88
C LEU A 322 -17.63 -5.46 1.47
N LEU A 323 -17.79 -4.62 0.44
CA LEU A 323 -18.08 -5.06 -0.93
C LEU A 323 -17.03 -6.01 -1.47
N LEU A 324 -15.76 -5.63 -1.42
CA LEU A 324 -14.67 -6.50 -1.89
C LEU A 324 -14.59 -7.83 -1.11
N PRO A 325 -14.61 -7.86 0.24
CA PRO A 325 -14.73 -9.09 1.01
C PRO A 325 -15.95 -9.96 0.64
N ARG A 326 -17.13 -9.36 0.43
CA ARG A 326 -18.34 -10.08 0.01
C ARG A 326 -18.18 -10.69 -1.38
N MET A 327 -17.61 -9.94 -2.33
CA MET A 327 -17.28 -10.47 -3.66
C MET A 327 -16.32 -11.64 -3.58
N VAL A 328 -15.27 -11.52 -2.76
CA VAL A 328 -14.31 -12.61 -2.53
C VAL A 328 -15.03 -13.87 -2.02
N ALA A 329 -15.91 -13.73 -1.02
CA ALA A 329 -16.66 -14.83 -0.43
C ALA A 329 -17.67 -15.47 -1.42
N ARG A 330 -18.29 -14.65 -2.29
CA ARG A 330 -19.31 -15.12 -3.24
C ARG A 330 -18.71 -15.73 -4.49
N LEU A 331 -17.62 -15.15 -5.01
CA LEU A 331 -17.07 -15.50 -6.32
C LEU A 331 -15.98 -16.57 -6.26
N LEU A 332 -15.18 -16.61 -5.16
CA LEU A 332 -14.01 -17.46 -5.12
C LEU A 332 -14.32 -18.83 -4.48
N PRO A 333 -13.90 -19.93 -5.12
CA PRO A 333 -14.03 -21.25 -4.53
C PRO A 333 -13.08 -21.42 -3.33
N THR A 334 -13.46 -22.31 -2.41
CA THR A 334 -12.64 -22.71 -1.25
C THR A 334 -11.22 -23.11 -1.69
N GLY A 335 -10.22 -22.65 -0.97
CA GLY A 335 -8.81 -22.84 -1.26
C GLY A 335 -8.23 -21.65 -2.05
N ILE A 336 -8.83 -21.24 -3.15
CA ILE A 336 -8.42 -20.03 -3.88
C ILE A 336 -8.71 -18.79 -3.04
N MET A 337 -9.87 -18.75 -2.37
CA MET A 337 -10.25 -17.68 -1.45
C MET A 337 -9.18 -17.48 -0.37
N GLY A 338 -8.70 -18.55 0.27
CA GLY A 338 -7.65 -18.45 1.29
C GLY A 338 -6.32 -17.86 0.77
N ILE A 339 -5.89 -18.24 -0.44
CA ILE A 339 -4.68 -17.70 -1.06
C ILE A 339 -4.85 -16.20 -1.37
N VAL A 340 -5.97 -15.78 -1.95
CA VAL A 340 -6.27 -14.40 -2.31
C VAL A 340 -6.37 -13.52 -1.07
N VAL A 341 -7.07 -13.97 -0.03
CA VAL A 341 -7.14 -13.27 1.27
C VAL A 341 -5.75 -13.16 1.90
N GLY A 342 -4.97 -14.24 1.89
CA GLY A 342 -3.58 -14.23 2.35
C GLY A 342 -2.72 -13.20 1.61
N ALA A 343 -2.88 -13.10 0.29
CA ALA A 343 -2.16 -12.12 -0.52
C ALA A 343 -2.59 -10.67 -0.21
N PHE A 344 -3.87 -10.42 0.00
CA PHE A 344 -4.37 -9.11 0.41
C PHE A 344 -3.75 -8.68 1.76
N LEU A 345 -3.77 -9.59 2.73
CA LEU A 345 -3.18 -9.32 4.04
C LEU A 345 -1.67 -9.10 3.94
N ALA A 346 -0.94 -9.90 3.15
CA ALA A 346 0.49 -9.71 2.95
C ALA A 346 0.81 -8.40 2.21
N GLY A 347 -0.02 -7.95 1.29
CA GLY A 347 0.11 -6.64 0.65
C GLY A 347 0.05 -5.49 1.67
N VAL A 348 -0.86 -5.59 2.65
CA VAL A 348 -0.95 -4.62 3.75
C VAL A 348 0.31 -4.66 4.63
N LEU A 349 0.81 -5.85 4.94
CA LEU A 349 2.04 -6.01 5.75
C LEU A 349 3.26 -5.43 5.03
N SER A 350 3.33 -5.56 3.71
CA SER A 350 4.35 -5.00 2.84
C SER A 350 4.38 -3.45 2.83
N ASN A 351 3.22 -2.81 2.95
CA ASN A 351 3.17 -1.36 3.12
C ASN A 351 3.82 -0.96 4.47
N LEU A 352 3.49 -1.67 5.54
CA LEU A 352 4.02 -1.41 6.88
C LEU A 352 5.55 -1.54 6.95
N ASP A 353 6.12 -2.64 6.45
CA ASP A 353 7.57 -2.90 6.48
C ASP A 353 8.36 -1.85 5.70
N SER A 354 7.80 -1.37 4.61
CA SER A 354 8.35 -0.33 3.77
C SER A 354 8.52 0.99 4.50
N TYR A 355 7.49 1.43 5.21
CA TYR A 355 7.54 2.67 5.99
C TYR A 355 8.48 2.57 7.18
N ILE A 356 8.47 1.44 7.90
CA ILE A 356 9.32 1.23 9.08
C ILE A 356 10.80 1.15 8.69
N ASN A 357 11.13 0.38 7.63
CA ASN A 357 12.50 0.28 7.14
C ASN A 357 13.03 1.65 6.66
N SER A 358 12.19 2.43 6.00
CA SER A 358 12.55 3.75 5.50
C SER A 358 12.71 4.78 6.61
N ALA A 359 11.83 4.76 7.61
CA ALA A 359 11.94 5.60 8.80
C ALA A 359 13.25 5.32 9.56
N SER A 360 13.60 4.03 9.75
CA SER A 360 14.86 3.62 10.35
C SER A 360 16.06 4.13 9.55
N THR A 361 16.05 3.96 8.23
CA THR A 361 17.12 4.44 7.34
C THR A 361 17.31 5.93 7.46
N LEU A 362 16.23 6.69 7.43
CA LEU A 362 16.22 8.14 7.49
C LEU A 362 16.78 8.63 8.84
N VAL A 363 16.30 8.09 9.95
CA VAL A 363 16.78 8.49 11.28
C VAL A 363 18.25 8.14 11.47
N VAL A 364 18.70 6.93 11.06
CA VAL A 364 20.11 6.56 11.17
C VAL A 364 20.98 7.46 10.30
N THR A 365 20.58 7.68 9.04
CA THR A 365 21.42 8.39 8.06
C THR A 365 21.47 9.88 8.35
N ASP A 366 20.31 10.52 8.60
CA ASP A 366 20.20 11.98 8.60
C ASP A 366 20.24 12.62 9.99
N LEU A 367 19.86 11.87 11.02
CA LEU A 367 19.86 12.39 12.41
C LEU A 367 20.98 11.76 13.25
N TYR A 368 21.15 10.44 13.22
CA TYR A 368 22.06 9.74 14.11
C TYR A 368 23.53 9.81 13.66
N ARG A 369 23.84 9.47 12.39
CA ARG A 369 25.21 9.52 11.85
C ARG A 369 25.90 10.89 11.97
N PRO A 370 25.23 12.02 11.74
CA PRO A 370 25.83 13.34 11.94
C PRO A 370 26.22 13.63 13.39
N LEU A 371 25.48 13.08 14.36
CA LEU A 371 25.72 13.24 15.80
C LEU A 371 26.79 12.28 16.32
N VAL A 372 26.76 11.02 15.89
CA VAL A 372 27.69 9.97 16.32
C VAL A 372 28.62 9.64 15.14
N ARG A 373 29.68 10.44 15.00
CA ARG A 373 30.65 10.28 13.91
C ARG A 373 31.71 9.23 14.25
N GLY A 374 32.10 8.41 13.27
CA GLY A 374 33.21 7.46 13.42
C GLY A 374 32.86 6.15 14.10
N ALA A 375 31.58 5.89 14.39
CA ALA A 375 31.15 4.58 14.87
C ALA A 375 31.31 3.50 13.77
N ASP A 376 31.53 2.25 14.20
CA ASP A 376 31.64 1.11 13.28
C ASP A 376 30.33 0.86 12.52
N ASP A 377 30.43 0.28 11.35
CA ASP A 377 29.27 -0.03 10.49
C ASP A 377 28.28 -0.99 11.18
N ARG A 378 28.79 -1.91 12.01
CA ARG A 378 27.97 -2.79 12.85
C ARG A 378 27.11 -2.03 13.87
N HIS A 379 27.64 -0.93 14.41
CA HIS A 379 26.91 -0.07 15.32
C HIS A 379 25.70 0.58 14.61
N TYR A 380 25.91 1.15 13.43
CA TYR A 380 24.80 1.73 12.64
C TYR A 380 23.78 0.70 12.23
N LEU A 381 24.20 -0.52 11.90
CA LEU A 381 23.29 -1.63 11.62
C LEU A 381 22.45 -2.00 12.87
N PHE A 382 23.08 -2.07 14.04
CA PHE A 382 22.37 -2.35 15.30
C PHE A 382 21.35 -1.25 15.63
N VAL A 383 21.75 0.01 15.52
CA VAL A 383 20.85 1.16 15.75
C VAL A 383 19.69 1.13 14.74
N GLY A 384 19.95 0.82 13.47
CA GLY A 384 18.91 0.66 12.46
C GLY A 384 17.88 -0.41 12.83
N ARG A 385 18.34 -1.57 13.28
CA ARG A 385 17.47 -2.66 13.74
C ARG A 385 16.65 -2.28 14.98
N ALA A 386 17.28 -1.61 15.94
CA ALA A 386 16.59 -1.12 17.14
C ALA A 386 15.50 -0.10 16.79
N LEU A 387 15.78 0.80 15.83
CA LEU A 387 14.81 1.80 15.38
C LEU A 387 13.60 1.17 14.65
N VAL A 388 13.75 0.06 13.94
CA VAL A 388 12.62 -0.68 13.39
C VAL A 388 11.63 -1.05 14.50
N VAL A 389 12.11 -1.59 15.62
CA VAL A 389 11.28 -1.94 16.78
C VAL A 389 10.66 -0.68 17.41
N VAL A 390 11.44 0.40 17.55
CA VAL A 390 10.94 1.68 18.10
C VAL A 390 9.81 2.24 17.22
N PHE A 391 9.97 2.22 15.91
CA PHE A 391 8.92 2.70 14.98
C PHE A 391 7.67 1.83 15.00
N LEU A 392 7.81 0.51 15.14
CA LEU A 392 6.67 -0.39 15.36
C LEU A 392 5.89 -0.03 16.62
N LEU A 393 6.58 0.15 17.73
CA LEU A 393 5.95 0.50 19.01
C LEU A 393 5.33 1.91 18.96
N ALA A 394 6.02 2.87 18.35
CA ALA A 394 5.49 4.23 18.19
C ALA A 394 4.24 4.24 17.30
N GLY A 395 4.25 3.50 16.19
CA GLY A 395 3.06 3.34 15.32
C GLY A 395 1.90 2.65 16.02
N ALA A 396 2.15 1.60 16.80
CA ALA A 396 1.11 0.97 17.63
C ALA A 396 0.55 1.95 18.67
N GLY A 397 1.40 2.84 19.24
CA GLY A 397 0.96 3.93 20.12
C GLY A 397 0.07 4.95 19.38
N VAL A 398 0.40 5.33 18.14
CA VAL A 398 -0.45 6.19 17.31
C VAL A 398 -1.77 5.49 16.99
N ALA A 399 -1.76 4.20 16.65
CA ALA A 399 -2.98 3.42 16.43
C ALA A 399 -3.87 3.41 17.68
N TYR A 400 -3.26 3.29 18.88
CA TYR A 400 -4.00 3.39 20.16
C TYR A 400 -4.67 4.75 20.35
N LEU A 401 -3.97 5.83 20.04
CA LEU A 401 -4.53 7.19 20.16
C LEU A 401 -5.59 7.49 19.10
N SER A 402 -5.46 6.94 17.90
CA SER A 402 -6.40 7.14 16.79
C SER A 402 -7.65 6.29 16.91
N PHE A 403 -7.61 5.19 17.67
CA PHE A 403 -8.73 4.26 17.86
C PHE A 403 -10.02 4.91 18.38
N PRO A 404 -10.00 5.91 19.29
CA PRO A 404 -11.20 6.61 19.74
C PRO A 404 -11.81 7.58 18.71
N CYS A 405 -10.99 8.04 17.74
CA CYS A 405 -11.39 9.05 16.74
C CYS A 405 -11.94 8.44 15.46
N SER A 406 -11.74 7.14 15.24
CA SER A 406 -12.25 6.44 14.08
C SER A 406 -13.72 6.06 14.28
N SER A 407 -14.50 6.15 13.23
CA SER A 407 -15.95 5.95 13.01
C SER A 407 -16.77 5.16 14.04
N PRO A 408 -18.13 5.29 14.04
CA PRO A 408 -19.05 4.58 14.96
C PRO A 408 -18.88 3.06 14.98
N CYS A 409 -18.45 2.45 13.86
CA CYS A 409 -18.12 1.04 13.77
C CYS A 409 -16.98 0.65 14.72
N MET A 410 -15.97 1.49 14.88
CA MET A 410 -14.86 1.28 15.82
C MET A 410 -15.22 1.58 17.28
N ARG A 411 -16.23 2.40 17.56
CA ARG A 411 -16.73 2.61 18.94
C ARG A 411 -17.43 1.36 19.52
N ARG A 412 -18.02 0.52 18.68
CA ARG A 412 -18.53 -0.81 19.11
C ARG A 412 -17.41 -1.75 19.55
N PHE A 413 -16.19 -1.61 19.01
CA PHE A 413 -15.03 -2.41 19.42
C PHE A 413 -14.56 -2.20 20.87
N ARG A 414 -14.88 -1.07 21.47
CA ARG A 414 -14.47 -0.75 22.85
C ARG A 414 -15.42 -1.32 23.89
N ARG A 415 -16.59 -1.83 23.48
CA ARG A 415 -17.65 -2.31 24.38
C ARG A 415 -17.88 -3.83 24.34
N SER A 416 -17.21 -4.53 23.45
CA SER A 416 -17.13 -6.00 23.39
C SER A 416 -15.76 -6.48 23.88
#